data_de88733b0e4b0c32fa78c057534a3b9c
#
_entry.id   de88733b0e4b0c32fa78c057534a3b9c
#
_cell.length_a   1.000
_cell.length_b   1.000
_cell.length_c   1.000
_cell.angle_alpha   90.00
_cell.angle_beta   90.00
_cell.angle_gamma   90.00
#
_symmetry.space_group_name_H-M   'P 1'
#
loop_
_entity.id
_entity.type
_entity.pdbx_description
1 polymer ?
#
loop_
_entity_poly.entity_id
_entity_poly.type
_entity_poly.pdbx_seq_one_letter_code
_entity_poly.pdbx_strand_id
1 'polypeptide(L)'
;MAQPIEQFLNNLVNAWNSHDLDAAAQFYADDYAGLDVAQREPHRGPTGIREFLARYHRAFPDYRFTTDEVIVENNRAVLVWTARGTHRGSVMNIPPTGRAINVRGVSVLTIENAQVKNAIYIWDVAGLLRNICLLPEL
;
A
#
# COMPACT_ATOMS: atom_id res chain seq x y z
N MET A 1 -24.27 13.60 4.88
CA MET A 1 -23.07 14.21 5.47
C MET A 1 -21.84 13.46 4.98
N ALA A 2 -20.80 14.19 4.58
CA ALA A 2 -19.58 13.56 4.12
C ALA A 2 -18.88 12.82 5.26
N GLN A 3 -18.30 11.67 4.97
CA GLN A 3 -17.52 10.90 5.93
C GLN A 3 -16.21 11.65 6.23
N PRO A 4 -15.80 11.77 7.51
CA PRO A 4 -14.48 12.34 7.82
C PRO A 4 -13.37 11.55 7.15
N ILE A 5 -12.34 12.26 6.70
CA ILE A 5 -11.23 11.63 6.01
C ILE A 5 -10.53 10.59 6.90
N GLU A 6 -10.36 10.88 8.18
CA GLU A 6 -9.76 9.92 9.11
C GLU A 6 -10.54 8.60 9.17
N GLN A 7 -11.87 8.68 9.19
CA GLN A 7 -12.71 7.48 9.18
C GLN A 7 -12.56 6.72 7.84
N PHE A 8 -12.52 7.46 6.74
CA PHE A 8 -12.29 6.87 5.43
C PHE A 8 -10.95 6.13 5.39
N LEU A 9 -9.89 6.73 5.93
CA LEU A 9 -8.56 6.11 5.97
C LEU A 9 -8.54 4.85 6.83
N ASN A 10 -9.22 4.86 7.97
CA ASN A 10 -9.35 3.66 8.80
C ASN A 10 -10.03 2.53 8.03
N ASN A 11 -11.10 2.86 7.31
CA ASN A 11 -11.81 1.87 6.51
C ASN A 11 -10.96 1.36 5.35
N LEU A 12 -10.17 2.23 4.74
CA LEU A 12 -9.25 1.86 3.66
C LEU A 12 -8.19 0.87 4.15
N VAL A 13 -7.54 1.16 5.28
CA VAL A 13 -6.52 0.28 5.85
C VAL A 13 -7.13 -1.07 6.25
N ASN A 14 -8.35 -1.05 6.83
CA ASN A 14 -9.06 -2.28 7.14
C ASN A 14 -9.34 -3.10 5.89
N ALA A 15 -9.69 -2.44 4.78
CA ALA A 15 -9.91 -3.12 3.50
C ALA A 15 -8.62 -3.76 2.97
N TRP A 16 -7.49 -3.06 3.05
CA TRP A 16 -6.20 -3.64 2.68
C TRP A 16 -5.90 -4.89 3.53
N ASN A 17 -6.12 -4.80 4.83
CA ASN A 17 -5.83 -5.89 5.77
C ASN A 17 -6.82 -7.07 5.65
N SER A 18 -7.96 -6.87 5.01
CA SER A 18 -8.93 -7.95 4.77
C SER A 18 -8.44 -8.95 3.73
N HIS A 19 -7.47 -8.57 2.90
CA HIS A 19 -6.97 -9.34 1.76
C HIS A 19 -8.02 -9.60 0.68
N ASP A 20 -9.17 -8.91 0.76
CA ASP A 20 -10.19 -8.93 -0.28
C ASP A 20 -9.89 -7.80 -1.27
N LEU A 21 -9.30 -8.14 -2.39
CA LEU A 21 -8.84 -7.15 -3.38
C LEU A 21 -10.00 -6.37 -3.98
N ASP A 22 -11.15 -7.01 -4.18
CA ASP A 22 -12.32 -6.34 -4.72
C ASP A 22 -12.88 -5.32 -3.73
N ALA A 23 -12.95 -5.69 -2.45
CA ALA A 23 -13.40 -4.76 -1.41
C ALA A 23 -12.46 -3.55 -1.32
N ALA A 24 -11.14 -3.78 -1.36
CA ALA A 24 -10.16 -2.70 -1.33
C ALA A 24 -10.28 -1.80 -2.57
N ALA A 25 -10.47 -2.40 -3.74
CA ALA A 25 -10.54 -1.65 -5.00
C ALA A 25 -11.71 -0.67 -5.05
N GLN A 26 -12.79 -0.93 -4.30
CA GLN A 26 -13.96 -0.04 -4.27
C GLN A 26 -13.67 1.32 -3.64
N PHE A 27 -12.58 1.45 -2.89
CA PHE A 27 -12.18 2.72 -2.30
C PHE A 27 -11.53 3.67 -3.29
N TYR A 28 -11.31 3.24 -4.53
CA TYR A 28 -10.56 4.00 -5.53
C TYR A 28 -11.48 4.43 -6.67
N ALA A 29 -11.27 5.67 -7.16
CA ALA A 29 -12.09 6.23 -8.22
C ALA A 29 -11.86 5.49 -9.54
N ASP A 30 -12.85 5.55 -10.44
CA ASP A 30 -12.71 4.95 -11.77
C ASP A 30 -11.55 5.53 -12.56
N ASP A 31 -11.26 6.81 -12.37
CA ASP A 31 -10.14 7.51 -13.00
C ASP A 31 -8.92 7.63 -12.09
N TYR A 32 -8.83 6.78 -11.08
CA TYR A 32 -7.71 6.74 -10.16
C TYR A 32 -6.37 6.61 -10.89
N ALA A 33 -5.37 7.35 -10.42
CA ALA A 33 -4.00 7.22 -10.86
C ALA A 33 -3.08 7.12 -9.65
N GLY A 34 -2.25 6.09 -9.61
CA GLY A 34 -1.33 5.86 -8.51
C GLY A 34 0.09 5.61 -9.01
N LEU A 35 1.06 6.00 -8.20
CA LEU A 35 2.47 5.78 -8.47
C LEU A 35 3.14 5.19 -7.24
N ASP A 36 3.62 3.97 -7.37
CA ASP A 36 4.57 3.38 -6.44
C ASP A 36 5.95 3.79 -6.94
N VAL A 37 6.68 4.58 -6.15
CA VAL A 37 7.98 5.11 -6.59
C VAL A 37 9.02 4.02 -6.84
N ALA A 38 8.79 2.80 -6.34
CA ALA A 38 9.63 1.65 -6.64
C ALA A 38 9.35 1.05 -8.03
N GLN A 39 8.27 1.48 -8.69
CA GLN A 39 7.88 0.99 -10.01
C GLN A 39 8.13 2.06 -11.07
N ARG A 40 8.34 1.63 -12.30
CA ARG A 40 8.57 2.56 -13.41
C ARG A 40 7.31 3.24 -13.89
N GLU A 41 6.20 2.49 -13.92
CA GLU A 41 4.97 2.94 -14.52
C GLU A 41 3.90 3.15 -13.46
N PRO A 42 3.07 4.19 -13.61
CA PRO A 42 1.90 4.34 -12.74
C PRO A 42 0.89 3.24 -13.02
N HIS A 43 0.03 2.97 -12.03
CA HIS A 43 -1.11 2.08 -12.21
C HIS A 43 -2.39 2.91 -12.19
N ARG A 44 -3.39 2.48 -12.95
CA ARG A 44 -4.58 3.30 -13.18
C ARG A 44 -5.86 2.50 -13.07
N GLY A 45 -6.88 3.15 -12.51
CA GLY A 45 -8.25 2.65 -12.44
C GLY A 45 -8.41 1.41 -11.56
N PRO A 46 -9.63 0.83 -11.57
CA PRO A 46 -9.92 -0.36 -10.76
C PRO A 46 -9.04 -1.56 -11.10
N THR A 47 -8.77 -1.78 -12.39
CA THR A 47 -7.88 -2.88 -12.82
C THR A 47 -6.46 -2.66 -12.30
N GLY A 48 -5.94 -1.44 -12.44
CA GLY A 48 -4.58 -1.12 -12.00
C GLY A 48 -4.39 -1.29 -10.52
N ILE A 49 -5.34 -0.85 -9.69
CA ILE A 49 -5.23 -1.00 -8.25
C ILE A 49 -5.32 -2.46 -7.82
N ARG A 50 -6.18 -3.26 -8.47
CA ARG A 50 -6.26 -4.70 -8.18
C ARG A 50 -4.94 -5.40 -8.49
N GLU A 51 -4.33 -5.11 -9.62
CA GLU A 51 -3.03 -5.67 -10.00
C GLU A 51 -1.93 -5.26 -9.03
N PHE A 52 -1.93 -3.98 -8.63
CA PHE A 52 -0.99 -3.44 -7.64
C PHE A 52 -1.11 -4.19 -6.31
N LEU A 53 -2.33 -4.31 -5.78
CA LEU A 53 -2.56 -5.02 -4.52
C LEU A 53 -2.27 -6.51 -4.65
N ALA A 54 -2.63 -7.12 -5.78
CA ALA A 54 -2.38 -8.55 -6.01
C ALA A 54 -0.90 -8.88 -6.03
N ARG A 55 -0.07 -7.99 -6.56
CA ARG A 55 1.38 -8.17 -6.59
C ARG A 55 1.95 -8.33 -5.19
N TYR A 56 1.58 -7.44 -4.29
CA TYR A 56 2.07 -7.48 -2.91
C TYR A 56 1.41 -8.58 -2.10
N HIS A 57 0.15 -8.90 -2.38
CA HIS A 57 -0.53 -10.02 -1.73
C HIS A 57 0.13 -11.36 -2.09
N ARG A 58 0.56 -11.54 -3.33
CA ARG A 58 1.28 -12.77 -3.72
C ARG A 58 2.64 -12.86 -3.04
N ALA A 59 3.34 -11.73 -2.93
CA ALA A 59 4.66 -11.70 -2.30
C ALA A 59 4.60 -11.92 -0.80
N PHE A 60 3.58 -11.35 -0.15
CA PHE A 60 3.42 -11.36 1.31
C PHE A 60 1.97 -11.70 1.66
N PRO A 61 1.55 -13.00 1.55
CA PRO A 61 0.12 -13.36 1.71
C PRO A 61 -0.47 -13.03 3.07
N ASP A 62 0.36 -12.93 4.10
CA ASP A 62 -0.03 -12.60 5.47
C ASP A 62 0.23 -11.14 5.83
N TYR A 63 0.39 -10.26 4.85
CA TYR A 63 0.71 -8.85 5.15
C TYR A 63 -0.33 -8.21 6.05
N ARG A 64 0.14 -7.28 6.88
CA ARG A 64 -0.70 -6.46 7.71
C ARG A 64 -0.12 -5.06 7.81
N PHE A 65 -0.94 -4.07 7.52
CA PHE A 65 -0.58 -2.66 7.65
C PHE A 65 -1.04 -2.13 9.01
N THR A 66 -0.18 -1.36 9.64
CA THR A 66 -0.50 -0.60 10.84
C THR A 66 -0.31 0.87 10.51
N THR A 67 -1.31 1.70 10.84
CA THR A 67 -1.20 3.15 10.70
C THR A 67 -0.38 3.71 11.86
N ASP A 68 0.71 4.38 11.55
CA ASP A 68 1.58 4.99 12.55
C ASP A 68 1.24 6.47 12.75
N GLU A 69 0.89 7.17 11.66
CA GLU A 69 0.57 8.60 11.71
C GLU A 69 -0.33 8.96 10.53
N VAL A 70 -1.23 9.92 10.75
CA VAL A 70 -2.10 10.48 9.71
C VAL A 70 -2.01 11.99 9.77
N ILE A 71 -1.80 12.61 8.61
CA ILE A 71 -1.83 14.06 8.45
C ILE A 71 -2.85 14.37 7.37
N VAL A 72 -3.81 15.25 7.69
CA VAL A 72 -4.88 15.62 6.75
C VAL A 72 -4.88 17.12 6.56
N GLU A 73 -4.93 17.54 5.30
CA GLU A 73 -5.15 18.94 4.93
C GLU A 73 -6.14 18.96 3.76
N ASN A 74 -7.32 19.50 4.01
CA ASN A 74 -8.41 19.55 3.03
C ASN A 74 -8.74 18.13 2.50
N ASN A 75 -8.61 17.90 1.19
CA ASN A 75 -8.87 16.60 0.56
C ASN A 75 -7.59 15.76 0.38
N ARG A 76 -6.50 16.15 1.00
CA ARG A 76 -5.24 15.42 0.91
C ARG A 76 -4.88 14.81 2.24
N ALA A 77 -4.34 13.61 2.20
CA ALA A 77 -3.93 12.90 3.40
C ALA A 77 -2.57 12.25 3.20
N VAL A 78 -1.80 12.26 4.28
CA VAL A 78 -0.55 11.50 4.37
C VAL A 78 -0.78 10.41 5.40
N LEU A 79 -0.58 9.17 4.98
CA LEU A 79 -0.73 8.00 5.83
C LEU A 79 0.66 7.38 5.99
N VAL A 80 1.21 7.45 7.20
CA VAL A 80 2.48 6.80 7.53
C VAL A 80 2.15 5.43 8.09
N TRP A 81 2.72 4.39 7.53
CA TRP A 81 2.37 3.02 7.88
C TRP A 81 3.58 2.11 8.03
N THR A 82 3.37 1.00 8.71
CA THR A 82 4.30 -0.12 8.79
C THR A 82 3.60 -1.35 8.25
N ALA A 83 4.25 -2.07 7.35
CA ALA A 83 3.75 -3.33 6.81
C ALA A 83 4.61 -4.48 7.35
N ARG A 84 3.94 -5.49 7.88
CA ARG A 84 4.58 -6.72 8.35
C ARG A 84 4.01 -7.90 7.58
N GLY A 85 4.84 -8.91 7.42
CA GLY A 85 4.43 -10.13 6.73
C GLY A 85 5.57 -11.10 6.57
N THR A 86 5.38 -12.10 5.71
CA THR A 86 6.37 -13.11 5.42
C THR A 86 6.58 -13.19 3.91
N HIS A 87 7.83 -13.20 3.48
CA HIS A 87 8.19 -13.28 2.06
C HIS A 87 7.98 -14.70 1.56
N ARG A 88 6.79 -14.97 1.02
CA ARG A 88 6.38 -16.30 0.55
C ARG A 88 6.14 -16.40 -0.95
N GLY A 89 6.16 -15.26 -1.64
CA GLY A 89 6.04 -15.19 -3.09
C GLY A 89 7.12 -14.30 -3.67
N SER A 90 7.33 -14.37 -4.98
CA SER A 90 8.34 -13.55 -5.66
C SER A 90 8.02 -12.07 -5.52
N VAL A 91 9.03 -11.25 -5.24
CA VAL A 91 8.95 -9.79 -5.25
C VAL A 91 10.18 -9.25 -5.99
N MET A 92 9.98 -8.32 -6.92
CA MET A 92 11.08 -7.76 -7.75
C MET A 92 11.95 -8.85 -8.37
N ASN A 93 11.34 -9.94 -8.80
CA ASN A 93 12.03 -11.14 -9.33
C ASN A 93 12.93 -11.86 -8.30
N ILE A 94 12.76 -11.57 -7.03
CA ILE A 94 13.48 -12.24 -5.94
C ILE A 94 12.62 -13.43 -5.48
N PRO A 95 13.13 -14.67 -5.56
CA PRO A 95 12.38 -15.83 -5.10
C PRO A 95 12.04 -15.75 -3.60
N PRO A 96 10.97 -16.39 -3.15
CA PRO A 96 10.57 -16.35 -1.74
C PRO A 96 11.66 -16.87 -0.82
N THR A 97 11.91 -16.13 0.26
CA THR A 97 12.94 -16.46 1.26
C THR A 97 12.35 -17.06 2.53
N GLY A 98 11.02 -16.95 2.73
CA GLY A 98 10.38 -17.37 3.98
C GLY A 98 10.68 -16.44 5.15
N ARG A 99 11.35 -15.32 4.94
CA ARG A 99 11.75 -14.42 6.02
C ARG A 99 10.63 -13.45 6.37
N ALA A 100 10.58 -13.08 7.66
CA ALA A 100 9.68 -12.03 8.12
C ALA A 100 10.15 -10.68 7.59
N ILE A 101 9.19 -9.82 7.21
CA ILE A 101 9.49 -8.46 6.77
C ILE A 101 8.78 -7.45 7.68
N ASN A 102 9.40 -6.29 7.81
CA ASN A 102 8.88 -5.16 8.54
C ASN A 102 9.33 -3.92 7.77
N VAL A 103 8.41 -3.29 7.05
CA VAL A 103 8.71 -2.23 6.10
C VAL A 103 7.88 -1.00 6.42
N ARG A 104 8.52 0.15 6.42
CA ARG A 104 7.84 1.43 6.63
C ARG A 104 7.61 2.14 5.31
N GLY A 105 6.51 2.87 5.25
CA GLY A 105 6.18 3.62 4.06
C GLY A 105 5.21 4.74 4.33
N VAL A 106 4.94 5.50 3.26
CA VAL A 106 4.07 6.66 3.28
C VAL A 106 3.19 6.61 2.04
N SER A 107 1.89 6.84 2.23
CA SER A 107 0.97 7.05 1.13
C SER A 107 0.52 8.51 1.15
N VAL A 108 0.67 9.20 0.03
CA VAL A 108 0.15 10.55 -0.15
C VAL A 108 -1.08 10.44 -1.03
N LEU A 109 -2.25 10.75 -0.48
CA LEU A 109 -3.53 10.48 -1.12
C LEU A 109 -4.27 11.77 -1.39
N THR A 110 -4.93 11.83 -2.56
CA THR A 110 -5.97 12.83 -2.83
C THR A 110 -7.31 12.11 -2.82
N ILE A 111 -8.25 12.61 -2.02
CA ILE A 111 -9.54 11.95 -1.79
C ILE A 111 -10.65 12.89 -2.28
N GLU A 112 -11.48 12.39 -3.18
CA GLU A 112 -12.63 13.11 -3.72
C GLU A 112 -13.83 12.17 -3.76
N ASN A 113 -14.99 12.69 -3.36
CA ASN A 113 -16.24 11.92 -3.38
C ASN A 113 -16.12 10.57 -2.63
N ALA A 114 -15.43 10.59 -1.48
CA ALA A 114 -15.20 9.43 -0.64
C ALA A 114 -14.46 8.29 -1.39
N GLN A 115 -13.57 8.66 -2.31
CA GLN A 115 -12.72 7.71 -3.03
C GLN A 115 -11.32 8.28 -3.21
N VAL A 116 -10.33 7.40 -3.33
CA VAL A 116 -8.96 7.80 -3.63
C VAL A 116 -8.88 8.15 -5.12
N LYS A 117 -8.55 9.38 -5.40
CA LYS A 117 -8.40 9.90 -6.77
C LYS A 117 -6.98 9.74 -7.28
N ASN A 118 -6.01 10.06 -6.45
CA ASN A 118 -4.58 9.94 -6.76
C ASN A 118 -3.85 9.43 -5.53
N ALA A 119 -2.76 8.72 -5.77
CA ALA A 119 -1.90 8.24 -4.70
C ALA A 119 -0.44 8.22 -5.14
N ILE A 120 0.45 8.52 -4.19
CA ILE A 120 1.89 8.30 -4.33
C ILE A 120 2.29 7.43 -3.15
N TYR A 121 2.92 6.31 -3.43
CA TYR A 121 3.40 5.37 -2.42
C TYR A 121 4.92 5.42 -2.39
N ILE A 122 5.48 5.79 -1.24
CA ILE A 122 6.92 5.90 -1.02
C ILE A 122 7.25 4.95 0.12
N TRP A 123 8.10 3.96 -0.13
CA TRP A 123 8.36 2.97 0.89
C TRP A 123 9.82 2.53 0.89
N ASP A 124 10.25 1.97 2.00
CA ASP A 124 11.64 1.61 2.28
C ASP A 124 12.02 0.28 1.63
N VAL A 125 12.33 0.34 0.33
CA VAL A 125 12.78 -0.84 -0.42
C VAL A 125 14.07 -1.40 0.16
N ALA A 126 15.00 -0.54 0.55
CA ALA A 126 16.27 -0.99 1.14
C ALA A 126 16.02 -1.77 2.45
N GLY A 127 15.06 -1.31 3.26
CA GLY A 127 14.66 -2.03 4.48
C GLY A 127 14.11 -3.41 4.18
N LEU A 128 13.27 -3.53 3.14
CA LEU A 128 12.81 -4.83 2.68
C LEU A 128 13.98 -5.73 2.30
N LEU A 129 14.92 -5.23 1.51
CA LEU A 129 16.07 -6.01 1.07
C LEU A 129 16.97 -6.44 2.24
N ARG A 130 17.08 -5.61 3.29
CA ARG A 130 17.79 -6.00 4.52
C ARG A 130 17.04 -7.11 5.25
N ASN A 131 15.71 -7.02 5.35
CA ASN A 131 14.90 -8.07 6.00
C ASN A 131 15.10 -9.43 5.35
N ILE A 132 15.29 -9.47 4.03
CA ILE A 132 15.48 -10.73 3.29
C ILE A 132 16.95 -11.01 2.99
N CYS A 133 17.86 -10.32 3.68
CA CYS A 133 19.31 -10.54 3.67
C CYS A 133 20.01 -10.28 2.33
N LEU A 134 19.47 -9.35 1.52
CA LEU A 134 20.09 -8.96 0.26
C LEU A 134 20.87 -7.65 0.34
N LEU A 135 20.76 -6.93 1.45
CA LEU A 135 21.59 -5.77 1.75
C LEU A 135 22.12 -5.89 3.18
N PRO A 136 23.31 -5.35 3.46
CA PRO A 136 23.84 -5.34 4.83
C PRO A 136 23.07 -4.36 5.71
N GLU A 137 23.18 -4.54 7.02
CA GLU A 137 22.71 -3.55 7.98
C GLU A 137 23.59 -2.31 7.93
N LEU A 138 23.02 -1.18 8.30
CA LEU A 138 23.76 0.09 8.34
C LEU A 138 24.74 0.13 9.50
#